data_a763bb67650ecd3118a9b5beb5875a34
#
_entry.id   a763bb67650ecd3118a9b5beb5875a34
#
_cell.length_a   1.000
_cell.length_b   1.000
_cell.length_c   1.000
_cell.angle_alpha   90.00
_cell.angle_beta   90.00
_cell.angle_gamma   90.00
#
_symmetry.space_group_name_H-M   'P 1'
#
loop_
_entity.id
_entity.type
_entity.pdbx_description
1 polymer ?
#
loop_
_entity_poly.entity_id
_entity_poly.type
_entity_poly.pdbx_seq_one_letter_code
_entity_poly.pdbx_strand_id
1 'polypeptide(L)'
;MIDLNHRERGKPVVELIDLHRTLGEGETAVEVLKGINVTINQGEFCSIVGPSGSGKSTLMYLLGALDRPDSGQVRIDGQDTKKLGDLELAELRNRKLGFIFQFHYLMPEFSALENVMMPMYKRGVPHSDAAERAHELLSSLGLGAKTHRPPGKLSGGEQQRVAIARALANEPLVVLGDEPTGNLDTTNADNVFAAFDKLVKEDSQTIVVVTHDLDLAARTDRIIRLVDGLVVDDGPTADVMERMRADGIVPLSSHG
;
A
#
# COMPACT_ATOMS: atom_id res chain seq x y z
N MET A 1 -18.82 -14.33 10.52
CA MET A 1 -19.26 -12.97 10.11
C MET A 1 -18.47 -12.02 10.98
N ILE A 2 -17.37 -11.47 10.46
CA ILE A 2 -16.48 -10.57 11.20
C ILE A 2 -17.07 -9.18 11.08
N ASP A 3 -17.19 -8.48 12.20
CA ASP A 3 -17.82 -7.18 12.31
C ASP A 3 -16.95 -6.09 11.68
N LEU A 4 -17.13 -5.84 10.39
CA LEU A 4 -16.47 -4.75 9.64
C LEU A 4 -16.99 -3.35 10.03
N ASN A 5 -17.99 -3.28 10.92
CA ASN A 5 -18.69 -2.04 11.29
C ASN A 5 -17.94 -1.13 12.30
N HIS A 6 -16.69 -1.45 12.70
CA HIS A 6 -15.96 -0.66 13.70
C HIS A 6 -14.80 0.17 13.10
N ARG A 7 -14.76 0.37 11.77
CA ARG A 7 -13.76 1.25 11.17
C ARG A 7 -14.27 2.70 11.22
N GLU A 8 -13.85 3.43 12.23
CA GLU A 8 -14.17 4.87 12.40
C GLU A 8 -13.36 5.68 11.38
N ARG A 9 -13.99 6.11 10.29
CA ARG A 9 -13.36 6.99 9.30
C ARG A 9 -12.77 8.23 9.97
N GLY A 10 -11.58 8.64 9.54
CA GLY A 10 -10.91 9.84 10.05
C GLY A 10 -10.04 9.63 11.29
N LYS A 11 -10.02 8.42 11.90
CA LYS A 11 -9.09 8.11 12.99
C LYS A 11 -7.68 7.85 12.44
N PRO A 12 -6.62 8.45 13.04
CA PRO A 12 -5.25 8.15 12.65
C PRO A 12 -4.93 6.65 12.75
N VAL A 13 -4.43 6.04 11.66
CA VAL A 13 -3.99 4.64 11.62
C VAL A 13 -2.49 4.52 11.46
N VAL A 14 -1.84 5.47 10.77
CA VAL A 14 -0.38 5.60 10.71
C VAL A 14 -0.01 7.06 10.91
N GLU A 15 0.97 7.32 11.78
CA GLU A 15 1.51 8.65 12.04
C GLU A 15 3.03 8.61 11.89
N LEU A 16 3.57 9.51 11.08
CA LEU A 16 4.99 9.81 10.96
C LEU A 16 5.25 11.16 11.61
N ILE A 17 6.19 11.23 12.53
CA ILE A 17 6.47 12.43 13.31
C ILE A 17 7.96 12.72 13.23
N ASP A 18 8.31 13.83 12.58
CA ASP A 18 9.69 14.32 12.41
C ASP A 18 10.65 13.21 11.94
N LEU A 19 10.24 12.51 10.86
CA LEU A 19 10.89 11.27 10.42
C LEU A 19 12.10 11.59 9.55
N HIS A 20 13.27 11.07 9.93
CA HIS A 20 14.52 11.17 9.17
C HIS A 20 15.04 9.78 8.81
N ARG A 21 15.62 9.68 7.61
CA ARG A 21 16.26 8.46 7.14
C ARG A 21 17.42 8.77 6.21
N THR A 22 18.58 8.20 6.52
CA THR A 22 19.80 8.22 5.72
C THR A 22 20.04 6.82 5.15
N LEU A 23 20.44 6.72 3.91
CA LEU A 23 20.87 5.49 3.27
C LEU A 23 22.35 5.59 2.89
N GLY A 24 23.07 4.45 2.91
CA GLY A 24 24.51 4.39 2.70
C GLY A 24 25.29 4.66 4.00
N GLU A 25 26.62 4.58 3.91
CA GLU A 25 27.54 4.78 5.03
C GLU A 25 28.72 5.68 4.61
N GLY A 26 29.31 6.39 5.59
CA GLY A 26 30.47 7.24 5.37
C GLY A 26 30.23 8.32 4.30
N GLU A 27 31.12 8.40 3.31
CA GLU A 27 31.03 9.40 2.24
C GLU A 27 29.87 9.18 1.26
N THR A 28 29.25 8.00 1.26
CA THR A 28 28.09 7.68 0.43
C THR A 28 26.74 7.86 1.15
N ALA A 29 26.77 8.34 2.39
CA ALA A 29 25.56 8.56 3.17
C ALA A 29 24.74 9.70 2.57
N VAL A 30 23.47 9.43 2.26
CA VAL A 30 22.52 10.41 1.72
C VAL A 30 21.29 10.43 2.61
N GLU A 31 20.95 11.60 3.15
CA GLU A 31 19.70 11.80 3.87
C GLU A 31 18.55 11.82 2.86
N VAL A 32 17.78 10.73 2.84
CA VAL A 32 16.70 10.48 1.88
C VAL A 32 15.36 11.04 2.36
N LEU A 33 15.13 11.06 3.68
CA LEU A 33 13.94 11.67 4.28
C LEU A 33 14.37 12.68 5.35
N LYS A 34 13.75 13.86 5.33
CA LYS A 34 14.22 15.07 6.03
C LYS A 34 13.09 15.69 6.86
N GLY A 35 12.74 15.08 8.00
CA GLY A 35 11.73 15.61 8.91
C GLY A 35 10.29 15.44 8.38
N ILE A 36 9.95 14.25 7.90
CA ILE A 36 8.63 13.95 7.35
C ILE A 36 7.57 13.89 8.47
N ASN A 37 6.50 14.64 8.27
CA ASN A 37 5.31 14.61 9.11
C ASN A 37 4.11 14.28 8.24
N VAL A 38 3.51 13.08 8.42
CA VAL A 38 2.35 12.59 7.68
C VAL A 38 1.45 11.79 8.61
N THR A 39 0.16 12.01 8.52
CA THR A 39 -0.86 11.19 9.19
C THR A 39 -1.76 10.55 8.15
N ILE A 40 -1.90 9.24 8.18
CA ILE A 40 -2.87 8.49 7.36
C ILE A 40 -4.05 8.14 8.24
N ASN A 41 -5.25 8.49 7.79
CA ASN A 41 -6.47 8.22 8.53
C ASN A 41 -7.21 7.00 7.98
N GLN A 42 -8.03 6.41 8.80
CA GLN A 42 -8.82 5.24 8.43
C GLN A 42 -9.83 5.58 7.32
N GLY A 43 -9.90 4.72 6.31
CA GLY A 43 -10.79 4.84 5.18
C GLY A 43 -10.33 5.86 4.12
N GLU A 44 -9.08 6.34 4.18
CA GLU A 44 -8.48 7.18 3.13
C GLU A 44 -7.92 6.32 1.99
N PHE A 45 -8.12 6.79 0.76
CA PHE A 45 -7.33 6.36 -0.40
C PHE A 45 -6.31 7.44 -0.74
N CYS A 46 -5.05 7.21 -0.42
CA CYS A 46 -3.98 8.19 -0.53
C CYS A 46 -2.91 7.74 -1.54
N SER A 47 -2.40 8.67 -2.34
CA SER A 47 -1.22 8.45 -3.18
C SER A 47 -0.02 9.28 -2.70
N ILE A 48 1.17 8.68 -2.77
CA ILE A 48 2.46 9.35 -2.58
C ILE A 48 3.11 9.48 -3.95
N VAL A 49 3.28 10.71 -4.41
CA VAL A 49 3.84 11.02 -5.74
C VAL A 49 5.12 11.83 -5.63
N GLY A 50 5.92 11.83 -6.68
CA GLY A 50 7.15 12.62 -6.76
C GLY A 50 8.14 12.05 -7.76
N PRO A 51 9.22 12.78 -8.11
CA PRO A 51 10.23 12.34 -9.05
C PRO A 51 10.96 11.06 -8.55
N SER A 52 11.65 10.39 -9.48
CA SER A 52 12.53 9.29 -9.10
C SER A 52 13.61 9.76 -8.12
N GLY A 53 13.90 8.95 -7.10
CA GLY A 53 14.89 9.31 -6.06
C GLY A 53 14.37 10.26 -4.98
N SER A 54 13.12 10.71 -4.99
CA SER A 54 12.58 11.61 -3.96
C SER A 54 12.38 10.98 -2.57
N GLY A 55 12.56 9.65 -2.43
CA GLY A 55 12.41 8.94 -1.16
C GLY A 55 11.08 8.19 -0.97
N LYS A 56 10.23 8.08 -2.00
CA LYS A 56 8.88 7.46 -1.90
C LYS A 56 8.90 6.02 -1.38
N SER A 57 9.71 5.15 -1.97
CA SER A 57 9.81 3.75 -1.53
C SER A 57 10.39 3.64 -0.11
N THR A 58 11.35 4.50 0.23
CA THR A 58 11.89 4.58 1.61
C THR A 58 10.79 4.99 2.59
N LEU A 59 9.98 6.00 2.23
CA LEU A 59 8.84 6.44 3.03
C LEU A 59 7.82 5.32 3.20
N MET A 60 7.49 4.59 2.14
CA MET A 60 6.58 3.46 2.19
C MET A 60 7.11 2.32 3.08
N TYR A 61 8.41 2.03 3.04
CA TYR A 61 9.01 1.01 3.90
C TYR A 61 8.94 1.38 5.38
N LEU A 62 9.08 2.67 5.71
CA LEU A 62 8.92 3.16 7.08
C LEU A 62 7.45 3.16 7.51
N LEU A 63 6.51 3.60 6.64
CA LEU A 63 5.06 3.47 6.85
C LEU A 63 4.66 2.01 7.13
N GLY A 64 5.30 1.08 6.45
CA GLY A 64 5.06 -0.35 6.57
C GLY A 64 5.85 -1.04 7.68
N ALA A 65 6.64 -0.30 8.47
CA ALA A 65 7.56 -0.88 9.47
C ALA A 65 8.45 -2.00 8.89
N LEU A 66 8.81 -1.90 7.60
CA LEU A 66 9.78 -2.78 6.93
C LEU A 66 11.21 -2.31 7.18
N ASP A 67 11.38 -1.02 7.49
CA ASP A 67 12.64 -0.41 7.89
C ASP A 67 12.43 0.44 9.15
N ARG A 68 13.52 0.89 9.78
CA ARG A 68 13.51 1.73 10.99
C ARG A 68 14.03 3.11 10.65
N PRO A 69 13.42 4.19 11.18
CA PRO A 69 13.96 5.54 11.00
C PRO A 69 15.23 5.75 11.83
N ASP A 70 16.09 6.65 11.36
CA ASP A 70 17.25 7.09 12.13
C ASP A 70 16.80 7.96 13.32
N SER A 71 15.85 8.87 13.07
CA SER A 71 15.22 9.67 14.12
C SER A 71 13.74 9.91 13.80
N GLY A 72 13.00 10.49 14.76
CA GLY A 72 11.57 10.64 14.70
C GLY A 72 10.80 9.39 15.16
N GLN A 73 9.52 9.31 14.82
CA GLN A 73 8.62 8.23 15.27
C GLN A 73 7.72 7.76 14.13
N VAL A 74 7.48 6.45 14.10
CA VAL A 74 6.42 5.83 13.30
C VAL A 74 5.45 5.17 14.27
N ARG A 75 4.18 5.57 14.23
CA ARG A 75 3.11 4.93 15.01
C ARG A 75 2.12 4.25 14.07
N ILE A 76 1.78 3.01 14.39
CA ILE A 76 0.77 2.23 13.67
C ILE A 76 -0.30 1.82 14.68
N ASP A 77 -1.54 2.23 14.45
CA ASP A 77 -2.66 2.03 15.39
C ASP A 77 -2.29 2.52 16.82
N GLY A 78 -1.66 3.70 16.90
CA GLY A 78 -1.18 4.32 18.15
C GLY A 78 0.06 3.68 18.76
N GLN A 79 0.56 2.56 18.24
CA GLN A 79 1.72 1.83 18.75
C GLN A 79 3.02 2.34 18.12
N ASP A 80 3.96 2.84 18.94
CA ASP A 80 5.28 3.30 18.49
C ASP A 80 6.15 2.12 18.08
N THR A 81 6.48 2.04 16.80
CA THR A 81 7.26 0.93 16.21
C THR A 81 8.70 0.86 16.74
N LYS A 82 9.26 2.00 17.21
CA LYS A 82 10.63 2.05 17.77
C LYS A 82 10.77 1.24 19.06
N LYS A 83 9.65 1.04 19.79
CA LYS A 83 9.61 0.30 21.04
C LYS A 83 9.49 -1.22 20.85
N LEU A 84 9.30 -1.67 19.62
CA LEU A 84 9.04 -3.07 19.27
C LEU A 84 10.32 -3.78 18.84
N GLY A 85 10.48 -5.01 19.30
CA GLY A 85 11.49 -5.94 18.79
C GLY A 85 11.09 -6.48 17.40
N ASP A 86 12.01 -7.21 16.76
CA ASP A 86 11.79 -7.68 15.38
C ASP A 86 10.61 -8.67 15.24
N LEU A 87 10.40 -9.51 16.26
CA LEU A 87 9.27 -10.44 16.29
C LEU A 87 7.94 -9.69 16.43
N GLU A 88 7.89 -8.68 17.32
CA GLU A 88 6.70 -7.85 17.53
C GLU A 88 6.38 -7.02 16.29
N LEU A 89 7.38 -6.46 15.60
CA LEU A 89 7.23 -5.78 14.33
C LEU A 89 6.70 -6.73 13.24
N ALA A 90 7.22 -7.96 13.19
CA ALA A 90 6.74 -8.97 12.25
C ALA A 90 5.28 -9.37 12.51
N GLU A 91 4.87 -9.42 13.77
CA GLU A 91 3.48 -9.68 14.14
C GLU A 91 2.58 -8.48 13.83
N LEU A 92 3.03 -7.26 14.15
CA LEU A 92 2.32 -6.02 13.80
C LEU A 92 2.08 -5.94 12.29
N ARG A 93 3.11 -6.15 11.46
CA ARG A 93 2.97 -6.19 10.00
C ARG A 93 1.94 -7.22 9.56
N ASN A 94 2.06 -8.45 10.05
CA ASN A 94 1.17 -9.54 9.66
C ASN A 94 -0.30 -9.29 10.02
N ARG A 95 -0.56 -8.57 11.13
CA ARG A 95 -1.92 -8.30 11.64
C ARG A 95 -2.54 -7.02 11.11
N LYS A 96 -1.72 -5.97 10.91
CA LYS A 96 -2.21 -4.61 10.70
C LYS A 96 -1.94 -4.07 9.30
N LEU A 97 -1.01 -4.67 8.55
CA LEU A 97 -0.56 -4.15 7.27
C LEU A 97 -0.71 -5.20 6.17
N GLY A 98 -1.17 -4.76 5.00
CA GLY A 98 -1.13 -5.52 3.76
C GLY A 98 -0.12 -4.88 2.81
N PHE A 99 0.61 -5.69 2.04
CA PHE A 99 1.60 -5.19 1.09
C PHE A 99 1.32 -5.68 -0.32
N ILE A 100 1.38 -4.75 -1.27
CA ILE A 100 1.29 -5.00 -2.70
C ILE A 100 2.52 -4.38 -3.35
N PHE A 101 3.32 -5.17 -4.04
CA PHE A 101 4.55 -4.72 -4.70
C PHE A 101 4.41 -4.78 -6.22
N GLN A 102 5.21 -4.00 -6.92
CA GLN A 102 5.31 -3.98 -8.37
C GLN A 102 5.63 -5.38 -8.95
N PHE A 103 6.54 -6.11 -8.30
CA PHE A 103 6.85 -7.51 -8.62
C PHE A 103 6.10 -8.42 -7.66
N HIS A 104 4.89 -8.68 -7.82
CA HIS A 104 3.90 -9.47 -7.05
C HIS A 104 4.45 -10.34 -5.90
N TYR A 105 5.70 -10.84 -5.98
CA TYR A 105 6.36 -11.76 -5.03
C TYR A 105 5.48 -12.93 -4.61
N LEU A 106 4.79 -13.51 -5.59
CA LEU A 106 4.05 -14.74 -5.38
C LEU A 106 5.03 -15.91 -5.37
N MET A 107 4.78 -16.87 -4.50
CA MET A 107 5.55 -18.10 -4.42
C MET A 107 5.15 -19.02 -5.58
N PRO A 108 6.07 -19.31 -6.51
CA PRO A 108 5.74 -20.00 -7.76
C PRO A 108 5.35 -21.48 -7.54
N GLU A 109 5.78 -22.09 -6.42
CA GLU A 109 5.48 -23.47 -6.04
C GLU A 109 4.05 -23.65 -5.51
N PHE A 110 3.39 -22.55 -5.12
CA PHE A 110 2.07 -22.57 -4.53
C PHE A 110 1.02 -22.07 -5.51
N SER A 111 -0.20 -22.59 -5.40
CA SER A 111 -1.37 -22.10 -6.12
C SER A 111 -1.73 -20.66 -5.71
N ALA A 112 -2.62 -20.01 -6.45
CA ALA A 112 -3.17 -18.71 -6.07
C ALA A 112 -3.82 -18.76 -4.68
N LEU A 113 -4.58 -19.82 -4.40
CA LEU A 113 -5.23 -20.04 -3.10
C LEU A 113 -4.19 -20.09 -1.97
N GLU A 114 -3.18 -20.94 -2.11
CA GLU A 114 -2.14 -21.13 -1.09
C GLU A 114 -1.31 -19.86 -0.88
N ASN A 115 -1.02 -19.09 -1.93
CA ASN A 115 -0.37 -17.78 -1.78
C ASN A 115 -1.17 -16.82 -0.89
N VAL A 116 -2.49 -16.82 -1.01
CA VAL A 116 -3.37 -15.99 -0.17
C VAL A 116 -3.48 -16.53 1.25
N MET A 117 -3.40 -17.85 1.44
CA MET A 117 -3.48 -18.50 2.76
C MET A 117 -2.25 -18.25 3.64
N MET A 118 -1.06 -18.01 3.04
CA MET A 118 0.21 -17.91 3.76
C MET A 118 0.23 -16.94 4.95
N PRO A 119 -0.23 -15.68 4.84
CA PRO A 119 -0.25 -14.78 5.98
C PRO A 119 -1.20 -15.24 7.10
N MET A 120 -2.25 -15.98 6.78
CA MET A 120 -3.19 -16.54 7.74
C MET A 120 -2.59 -17.72 8.52
N TYR A 121 -1.80 -18.57 7.86
CA TYR A 121 -1.06 -19.65 8.54
C TYR A 121 -0.09 -19.11 9.59
N LYS A 122 0.60 -18.00 9.29
CA LYS A 122 1.47 -17.35 10.27
C LYS A 122 0.71 -16.91 11.54
N ARG A 123 -0.59 -16.63 11.42
CA ARG A 123 -1.48 -16.31 12.56
C ARG A 123 -2.04 -17.54 13.26
N GLY A 124 -1.76 -18.73 12.76
CA GLY A 124 -2.31 -19.99 13.30
C GLY A 124 -3.77 -20.23 12.91
N VAL A 125 -4.27 -19.59 11.83
CA VAL A 125 -5.62 -19.84 11.32
C VAL A 125 -5.69 -21.27 10.79
N PRO A 126 -6.73 -22.07 11.15
CA PRO A 126 -6.91 -23.42 10.63
C PRO A 126 -6.99 -23.45 9.12
N HIS A 127 -6.54 -24.56 8.51
CA HIS A 127 -6.50 -24.71 7.05
C HIS A 127 -7.87 -24.48 6.39
N SER A 128 -8.96 -25.03 6.96
CA SER A 128 -10.31 -24.87 6.44
C SER A 128 -10.73 -23.41 6.34
N ASP A 129 -10.52 -22.65 7.41
CA ASP A 129 -10.93 -21.26 7.54
C ASP A 129 -10.07 -20.35 6.65
N ALA A 130 -8.77 -20.64 6.57
CA ALA A 130 -7.85 -19.94 5.67
C ALA A 130 -8.19 -20.19 4.19
N ALA A 131 -8.57 -21.43 3.83
CA ALA A 131 -8.96 -21.79 2.47
C ALA A 131 -10.29 -21.14 2.06
N GLU A 132 -11.29 -21.15 2.95
CA GLU A 132 -12.58 -20.49 2.73
C GLU A 132 -12.37 -18.99 2.51
N ARG A 133 -11.65 -18.32 3.43
CA ARG A 133 -11.36 -16.88 3.31
C ARG A 133 -10.57 -16.54 2.07
N ALA A 134 -9.54 -17.32 1.72
CA ALA A 134 -8.75 -17.11 0.51
C ALA A 134 -9.60 -17.27 -0.76
N HIS A 135 -10.50 -18.26 -0.79
CA HIS A 135 -11.42 -18.48 -1.91
C HIS A 135 -12.40 -17.31 -2.07
N GLU A 136 -12.97 -16.78 -0.98
CA GLU A 136 -13.83 -15.61 -1.00
C GLU A 136 -13.13 -14.39 -1.59
N LEU A 137 -11.91 -14.08 -1.10
CA LEU A 137 -11.11 -12.95 -1.58
C LEU A 137 -10.75 -13.09 -3.07
N LEU A 138 -10.31 -14.27 -3.50
CA LEU A 138 -10.02 -14.51 -4.91
C LEU A 138 -11.28 -14.41 -5.78
N SER A 139 -12.41 -14.90 -5.29
CA SER A 139 -13.69 -14.82 -6.01
C SER A 139 -14.19 -13.38 -6.16
N SER A 140 -14.08 -12.55 -5.12
CA SER A 140 -14.44 -11.13 -5.16
C SER A 140 -13.59 -10.33 -6.16
N LEU A 141 -12.36 -10.80 -6.43
CA LEU A 141 -11.43 -10.24 -7.43
C LEU A 141 -11.49 -10.94 -8.79
N GLY A 142 -12.52 -11.77 -9.04
CA GLY A 142 -12.76 -12.44 -10.33
C GLY A 142 -11.84 -13.63 -10.61
N LEU A 143 -11.23 -14.24 -9.58
CA LEU A 143 -10.31 -15.36 -9.70
C LEU A 143 -10.85 -16.68 -9.14
N GLY A 144 -12.13 -16.78 -8.79
CA GLY A 144 -12.75 -17.96 -8.18
C GLY A 144 -12.53 -19.26 -8.97
N ALA A 145 -12.56 -19.21 -10.30
CA ALA A 145 -12.31 -20.37 -11.18
C ALA A 145 -10.79 -20.69 -11.37
N LYS A 146 -9.89 -19.86 -10.81
CA LYS A 146 -8.43 -19.96 -11.03
C LYS A 146 -7.63 -20.18 -9.74
N THR A 147 -8.29 -20.43 -8.65
CA THR A 147 -7.70 -20.57 -7.30
C THR A 147 -6.61 -21.63 -7.22
N HIS A 148 -6.72 -22.71 -8.00
CA HIS A 148 -5.77 -23.82 -8.05
C HIS A 148 -4.57 -23.60 -8.98
N ARG A 149 -4.55 -22.50 -9.75
CA ARG A 149 -3.47 -22.23 -10.71
C ARG A 149 -2.24 -21.66 -9.99
N PRO A 150 -1.03 -22.14 -10.33
CA PRO A 150 0.20 -21.50 -9.86
C PRO A 150 0.42 -20.16 -10.60
N PRO A 151 1.20 -19.21 -10.04
CA PRO A 151 1.45 -17.89 -10.62
C PRO A 151 1.87 -17.90 -12.09
N GLY A 152 2.75 -18.82 -12.49
CA GLY A 152 3.21 -18.94 -13.87
C GLY A 152 2.12 -19.34 -14.91
N LYS A 153 0.90 -19.66 -14.46
CA LYS A 153 -0.28 -19.94 -15.30
C LYS A 153 -1.35 -18.83 -15.23
N LEU A 154 -0.98 -17.68 -14.65
CA LEU A 154 -1.80 -16.50 -14.52
C LEU A 154 -1.20 -15.35 -15.33
N SER A 155 -2.04 -14.48 -15.91
CA SER A 155 -1.58 -13.22 -16.51
C SER A 155 -1.03 -12.26 -15.44
N GLY A 156 -0.26 -11.24 -15.83
CA GLY A 156 0.27 -10.25 -14.90
C GLY A 156 -0.81 -9.57 -14.05
N GLY A 157 -1.92 -9.16 -14.67
CA GLY A 157 -3.06 -8.60 -13.95
C GLY A 157 -3.76 -9.60 -13.03
N GLU A 158 -3.77 -10.90 -13.36
CA GLU A 158 -4.29 -11.95 -12.48
C GLU A 158 -3.36 -12.17 -11.28
N GLN A 159 -2.04 -12.19 -11.51
CA GLN A 159 -1.04 -12.27 -10.43
C GLN A 159 -1.17 -11.08 -9.47
N GLN A 160 -1.39 -9.88 -10.01
CA GLN A 160 -1.60 -8.69 -9.18
C GLN A 160 -2.86 -8.83 -8.32
N ARG A 161 -3.95 -9.33 -8.87
CA ARG A 161 -5.17 -9.58 -8.07
C ARG A 161 -4.96 -10.66 -7.00
N VAL A 162 -4.13 -11.67 -7.24
CA VAL A 162 -3.71 -12.62 -6.18
C VAL A 162 -2.90 -11.90 -5.10
N ALA A 163 -1.97 -11.00 -5.46
CA ALA A 163 -1.21 -10.21 -4.50
C ALA A 163 -2.12 -9.28 -3.66
N ILE A 164 -3.15 -8.69 -4.28
CA ILE A 164 -4.18 -7.90 -3.56
C ILE A 164 -4.95 -8.79 -2.58
N ALA A 165 -5.43 -9.97 -3.02
CA ALA A 165 -6.11 -10.92 -2.15
C ALA A 165 -5.25 -11.32 -0.95
N ARG A 166 -3.95 -11.60 -1.19
CA ARG A 166 -2.99 -11.92 -0.13
C ARG A 166 -2.79 -10.76 0.85
N ALA A 167 -2.72 -9.52 0.36
CA ALA A 167 -2.60 -8.35 1.20
C ALA A 167 -3.81 -8.18 2.12
N LEU A 168 -5.00 -8.57 1.68
CA LEU A 168 -6.27 -8.45 2.42
C LEU A 168 -6.56 -9.66 3.33
N ALA A 169 -5.79 -10.73 3.25
CA ALA A 169 -6.08 -12.01 3.90
C ALA A 169 -6.31 -11.90 5.41
N ASN A 170 -5.51 -11.08 6.09
CA ASN A 170 -5.59 -10.86 7.54
C ASN A 170 -6.40 -9.62 7.95
N GLU A 171 -7.18 -9.02 7.04
CA GLU A 171 -8.00 -7.82 7.30
C GLU A 171 -7.18 -6.64 7.84
N PRO A 172 -6.15 -6.21 7.10
CA PRO A 172 -5.24 -5.18 7.59
C PRO A 172 -5.95 -3.85 7.81
N LEU A 173 -5.40 -3.02 8.71
CA LEU A 173 -5.85 -1.63 8.87
C LEU A 173 -5.49 -0.78 7.64
N VAL A 174 -4.30 -1.02 7.07
CA VAL A 174 -3.78 -0.29 5.92
C VAL A 174 -3.20 -1.26 4.90
N VAL A 175 -3.52 -1.03 3.64
CA VAL A 175 -2.85 -1.67 2.49
C VAL A 175 -1.87 -0.67 1.88
N LEU A 176 -0.61 -1.08 1.75
CA LEU A 176 0.49 -0.31 1.18
C LEU A 176 0.85 -0.88 -0.19
N GLY A 177 0.79 -0.05 -1.23
CA GLY A 177 1.11 -0.43 -2.60
C GLY A 177 2.34 0.31 -3.13
N ASP A 178 3.40 -0.41 -3.52
CA ASP A 178 4.56 0.15 -4.20
C ASP A 178 4.44 -0.10 -5.69
N GLU A 179 4.12 0.96 -6.45
CA GLU A 179 3.88 0.90 -7.90
C GLU A 179 2.97 -0.28 -8.31
N PRO A 180 1.77 -0.40 -7.69
CA PRO A 180 0.95 -1.63 -7.80
C PRO A 180 0.44 -1.93 -9.21
N THR A 181 0.63 -1.01 -10.15
CA THR A 181 0.23 -1.13 -11.56
C THR A 181 1.39 -0.96 -12.53
N GLY A 182 2.62 -0.73 -12.05
CA GLY A 182 3.77 -0.36 -12.87
C GLY A 182 4.19 -1.38 -13.94
N ASN A 183 3.77 -2.64 -13.81
CA ASN A 183 4.06 -3.71 -14.77
C ASN A 183 2.81 -4.18 -15.54
N LEU A 184 1.71 -3.43 -15.48
CA LEU A 184 0.44 -3.79 -16.11
C LEU A 184 0.17 -2.93 -17.33
N ASP A 185 -0.55 -3.49 -18.31
CA ASP A 185 -1.18 -2.69 -19.35
C ASP A 185 -2.32 -1.82 -18.77
N THR A 186 -2.75 -0.82 -19.51
CA THR A 186 -3.77 0.17 -19.08
C THR A 186 -5.05 -0.51 -18.59
N THR A 187 -5.55 -1.51 -19.31
CA THR A 187 -6.78 -2.21 -18.94
C THR A 187 -6.65 -2.95 -17.61
N ASN A 188 -5.53 -3.63 -17.37
CA ASN A 188 -5.28 -4.32 -16.11
C ASN A 188 -5.02 -3.33 -14.97
N ALA A 189 -4.35 -2.22 -15.23
CA ALA A 189 -4.17 -1.13 -14.27
C ALA A 189 -5.51 -0.56 -13.81
N ASP A 190 -6.42 -0.25 -14.75
CA ASP A 190 -7.77 0.21 -14.44
C ASP A 190 -8.57 -0.79 -13.60
N ASN A 191 -8.47 -2.08 -13.90
CA ASN A 191 -9.13 -3.12 -13.11
C ASN A 191 -8.59 -3.19 -11.66
N VAL A 192 -7.29 -2.99 -11.45
CA VAL A 192 -6.67 -2.94 -10.12
C VAL A 192 -7.17 -1.72 -9.34
N PHE A 193 -7.18 -0.54 -9.97
CA PHE A 193 -7.69 0.67 -9.32
C PHE A 193 -9.19 0.60 -9.02
N ALA A 194 -9.99 0.01 -9.91
CA ALA A 194 -11.40 -0.23 -9.63
C ALA A 194 -11.60 -1.16 -8.42
N ALA A 195 -10.73 -2.15 -8.25
CA ALA A 195 -10.73 -3.00 -7.05
C ALA A 195 -10.37 -2.20 -5.79
N PHE A 196 -9.36 -1.31 -5.84
CA PHE A 196 -9.02 -0.42 -4.72
C PHE A 196 -10.17 0.53 -4.38
N ASP A 197 -10.77 1.18 -5.37
CA ASP A 197 -11.93 2.05 -5.21
C ASP A 197 -13.06 1.34 -4.47
N LYS A 198 -13.36 0.11 -4.87
CA LYS A 198 -14.40 -0.71 -4.23
C LYS A 198 -14.06 -0.99 -2.77
N LEU A 199 -12.83 -1.43 -2.48
CA LEU A 199 -12.37 -1.72 -1.11
C LEU A 199 -12.46 -0.49 -0.19
N VAL A 200 -12.14 0.70 -0.69
CA VAL A 200 -12.23 1.94 0.09
C VAL A 200 -13.69 2.33 0.32
N LYS A 201 -14.52 2.30 -0.72
CA LYS A 201 -15.91 2.78 -0.65
C LYS A 201 -16.83 1.83 0.11
N GLU A 202 -16.71 0.52 -0.14
CA GLU A 202 -17.60 -0.49 0.44
C GLU A 202 -17.09 -1.02 1.79
N ASP A 203 -15.77 -1.25 1.91
CA ASP A 203 -15.18 -1.89 3.08
C ASP A 203 -14.46 -0.90 4.02
N SER A 204 -14.47 0.40 3.70
CA SER A 204 -13.72 1.44 4.43
C SER A 204 -12.24 1.08 4.63
N GLN A 205 -11.65 0.37 3.66
CA GLN A 205 -10.24 -0.02 3.69
C GLN A 205 -9.36 1.22 3.48
N THR A 206 -8.34 1.38 4.31
CA THR A 206 -7.31 2.40 4.09
C THR A 206 -6.30 1.88 3.09
N ILE A 207 -6.02 2.66 2.05
CA ILE A 207 -5.06 2.30 1.00
C ILE A 207 -4.10 3.46 0.78
N VAL A 208 -2.80 3.18 0.80
CA VAL A 208 -1.73 4.12 0.43
C VAL A 208 -0.96 3.52 -0.73
N VAL A 209 -0.88 4.23 -1.85
CA VAL A 209 -0.11 3.80 -3.02
C VAL A 209 1.03 4.77 -3.29
N VAL A 210 2.21 4.22 -3.56
CA VAL A 210 3.31 4.97 -4.17
C VAL A 210 3.21 4.80 -5.66
N THR A 211 3.19 5.90 -6.41
CA THR A 211 3.17 5.85 -7.87
C THR A 211 3.82 7.08 -8.50
N HIS A 212 4.37 6.91 -9.69
CA HIS A 212 4.79 8.01 -10.56
C HIS A 212 3.73 8.33 -11.63
N ASP A 213 2.68 7.53 -11.72
CA ASP A 213 1.56 7.74 -12.64
C ASP A 213 0.55 8.72 -12.02
N LEU A 214 0.53 9.94 -12.57
CA LEU A 214 -0.32 11.03 -12.07
C LEU A 214 -1.79 10.84 -12.47
N ASP A 215 -2.09 10.11 -13.55
CA ASP A 215 -3.47 9.80 -13.93
C ASP A 215 -4.10 8.83 -12.94
N LEU A 216 -3.31 7.88 -12.44
CA LEU A 216 -3.74 6.99 -11.37
C LEU A 216 -3.83 7.72 -10.03
N ALA A 217 -2.85 8.59 -9.72
CA ALA A 217 -2.89 9.40 -8.49
C ALA A 217 -4.12 10.32 -8.45
N ALA A 218 -4.57 10.83 -9.60
CA ALA A 218 -5.78 11.65 -9.70
C ALA A 218 -7.08 10.92 -9.30
N ARG A 219 -7.04 9.59 -9.16
CA ARG A 219 -8.18 8.76 -8.74
C ARG A 219 -8.25 8.51 -7.23
N THR A 220 -7.23 8.94 -6.48
CA THR A 220 -7.21 8.82 -5.02
C THR A 220 -7.88 10.03 -4.35
N ASP A 221 -8.22 9.92 -3.06
CA ASP A 221 -8.86 11.01 -2.32
C ASP A 221 -7.87 12.10 -1.92
N ARG A 222 -6.58 11.72 -1.69
CA ARG A 222 -5.51 12.59 -1.20
C ARG A 222 -4.19 12.28 -1.88
N ILE A 223 -3.45 13.32 -2.18
CA ILE A 223 -2.08 13.24 -2.71
C ILE A 223 -1.10 13.83 -1.69
N ILE A 224 -0.02 13.08 -1.41
CA ILE A 224 1.17 13.53 -0.71
C ILE A 224 2.29 13.63 -1.74
N ARG A 225 2.80 14.84 -1.98
CA ARG A 225 3.88 15.07 -2.93
C ARG A 225 5.21 15.14 -2.21
N LEU A 226 6.13 14.22 -2.58
CA LEU A 226 7.46 14.11 -2.01
C LEU A 226 8.50 14.58 -3.04
N VAL A 227 9.36 15.53 -2.66
CA VAL A 227 10.49 16.02 -3.47
C VAL A 227 11.72 16.15 -2.59
N ASP A 228 12.84 15.59 -3.02
CA ASP A 228 14.14 15.64 -2.32
C ASP A 228 14.08 15.32 -0.82
N GLY A 229 13.25 14.35 -0.47
CA GLY A 229 13.07 13.89 0.90
C GLY A 229 12.17 14.76 1.78
N LEU A 230 11.44 15.71 1.19
CA LEU A 230 10.51 16.61 1.89
C LEU A 230 9.09 16.44 1.35
N VAL A 231 8.09 16.51 2.21
CA VAL A 231 6.69 16.68 1.80
C VAL A 231 6.51 18.14 1.40
N VAL A 232 6.34 18.38 0.10
CA VAL A 232 6.16 19.73 -0.45
C VAL A 232 4.70 20.08 -0.68
N ASP A 233 3.83 19.08 -0.71
CA ASP A 233 2.39 19.25 -0.82
C ASP A 233 1.66 18.06 -0.19
N ASP A 234 0.51 18.32 0.44
CA ASP A 234 -0.32 17.31 1.09
C ASP A 234 -1.75 17.83 1.19
N GLY A 235 -2.70 17.10 0.63
CA GLY A 235 -4.09 17.53 0.67
C GLY A 235 -5.02 16.78 -0.29
N PRO A 236 -6.28 17.22 -0.40
CA PRO A 236 -7.24 16.68 -1.34
C PRO A 236 -6.67 16.65 -2.76
N THR A 237 -6.92 15.56 -3.48
CA THR A 237 -6.36 15.34 -4.82
C THR A 237 -6.65 16.48 -5.78
N ALA A 238 -7.87 17.03 -5.77
CA ALA A 238 -8.23 18.14 -6.65
C ALA A 238 -7.33 19.35 -6.44
N ASP A 239 -7.08 19.72 -5.17
CA ASP A 239 -6.30 20.90 -4.78
C ASP A 239 -4.81 20.73 -5.12
N VAL A 240 -4.25 19.53 -4.82
CA VAL A 240 -2.85 19.23 -5.11
C VAL A 240 -2.62 19.17 -6.61
N MET A 241 -3.52 18.55 -7.37
CA MET A 241 -3.43 18.49 -8.83
C MET A 241 -3.53 19.87 -9.48
N GLU A 242 -4.35 20.78 -8.94
CA GLU A 242 -4.42 22.16 -9.40
C GLU A 242 -3.08 22.90 -9.21
N ARG A 243 -2.47 22.79 -8.02
CA ARG A 243 -1.15 23.35 -7.73
C ARG A 243 -0.07 22.76 -8.64
N MET A 244 -0.08 21.46 -8.87
CA MET A 244 0.88 20.78 -9.76
C MET A 244 0.72 21.23 -11.23
N ARG A 245 -0.50 21.56 -11.68
CA ARG A 245 -0.73 22.17 -13.00
C ARG A 245 -0.19 23.61 -13.07
N ALA A 246 -0.40 24.41 -12.03
CA ALA A 246 0.13 25.76 -11.94
C ALA A 246 1.67 25.78 -11.97
N ASP A 247 2.30 24.79 -11.36
CA ASP A 247 3.76 24.58 -11.36
C ASP A 247 4.29 23.98 -12.70
N GLY A 248 3.42 23.66 -13.66
CA GLY A 248 3.80 23.07 -14.95
C GLY A 248 4.25 21.60 -14.86
N ILE A 249 3.94 20.89 -13.75
CA ILE A 249 4.32 19.49 -13.53
C ILE A 249 3.34 18.55 -14.22
N VAL A 250 2.05 18.92 -14.23
CA VAL A 250 0.99 18.20 -14.92
C VAL A 250 0.58 19.00 -16.14
N PRO A 251 0.51 18.42 -17.34
CA PRO A 251 0.00 19.11 -18.50
C PRO A 251 -1.42 19.63 -18.26
N LEU A 252 -1.72 20.82 -18.76
CA LEU A 252 -3.10 21.25 -18.87
C LEU A 252 -3.81 20.25 -19.78
N SER A 253 -4.78 19.50 -19.24
CA SER A 253 -5.55 18.56 -20.06
C SER A 253 -6.14 19.30 -21.24
N SER A 254 -5.66 18.99 -22.45
CA SER A 254 -6.32 19.38 -23.69
C SER A 254 -7.61 18.58 -23.77
N HIS A 255 -8.68 19.12 -23.19
CA HIS A 255 -10.02 18.64 -23.49
C HIS A 255 -10.34 19.12 -24.90
N GLY A 256 -10.20 18.25 -25.86
CA GLY A 256 -10.74 18.32 -27.20
C GLY A 256 -11.81 17.25 -27.35
#